data_951acfe0d2ea258b61d83ef58aeb0aba
#
_entry.id   951acfe0d2ea258b61d83ef58aeb0aba
#
_cell.length_a   1.000
_cell.length_b   1.000
_cell.length_c   1.000
_cell.angle_alpha   90.00
_cell.angle_beta   90.00
_cell.angle_gamma   90.00
#
_symmetry.space_group_name_H-M   'P 1'
#
loop_
_entity.id
_entity.type
_entity.pdbx_description
1 polymer ?
#
loop_
_entity_poly.entity_id
_entity_poly.type
_entity_poly.pdbx_seq_one_letter_code
_entity_poly.pdbx_strand_id
1 'polypeptide(L)'
;MITILPADEAFLQSVSAPDGVDAMVLRDNDGSVFGHALFRMSGDRVEVLSVHTDLPMMAEGLVRAVLNTGDCRGAVTGFCADEDLAPMLRRLEFEPAEGGYAVSLEQFFRGECHCK
;
A
#
# COMPACT_ATOMS: atom_id res chain seq x y z
N MET A 1 -16.94 9.59 8.05
CA MET A 1 -15.49 9.81 7.84
C MET A 1 -14.85 8.54 7.28
N ILE A 2 -14.07 8.70 6.23
CA ILE A 2 -13.40 7.55 5.62
C ILE A 2 -11.99 7.43 6.19
N THR A 3 -11.61 6.23 6.61
CA THR A 3 -10.30 5.96 7.17
C THR A 3 -9.63 4.80 6.47
N ILE A 4 -8.31 4.76 6.51
CA ILE A 4 -7.51 3.66 5.98
C ILE A 4 -6.85 2.98 7.17
N LEU A 5 -7.16 1.72 7.39
CA LEU A 5 -6.67 0.95 8.54
C LEU A 5 -6.18 -0.42 8.10
N PRO A 6 -5.27 -1.03 8.88
CA PRO A 6 -4.87 -2.41 8.60
C PRO A 6 -6.07 -3.36 8.67
N ALA A 7 -6.07 -4.36 7.80
CA ALA A 7 -7.13 -5.35 7.75
C ALA A 7 -7.02 -6.32 8.91
N ASP A 8 -8.16 -6.84 9.36
CA ASP A 8 -8.20 -7.96 10.29
C ASP A 8 -8.18 -9.28 9.51
N GLU A 9 -8.09 -10.38 10.22
CA GLU A 9 -8.01 -11.69 9.59
C GLU A 9 -9.28 -12.04 8.81
N ALA A 10 -10.43 -11.62 9.32
CA ALA A 10 -11.69 -11.88 8.64
C ALA A 10 -11.72 -11.24 7.26
N PHE A 11 -11.22 -10.01 7.14
CA PHE A 11 -11.14 -9.34 5.84
C PHE A 11 -10.18 -10.08 4.91
N LEU A 12 -9.01 -10.47 5.42
CA LEU A 12 -8.02 -11.17 4.61
C LEU A 12 -8.57 -12.48 4.07
N GLN A 13 -9.36 -13.20 4.88
CA GLN A 13 -10.02 -14.41 4.41
C GLN A 13 -11.07 -14.11 3.34
N SER A 14 -11.81 -13.01 3.50
CA SER A 14 -12.87 -12.65 2.56
C SER A 14 -12.34 -12.35 1.15
N VAL A 15 -11.10 -11.91 1.04
CA VAL A 15 -10.45 -11.64 -0.25
C VAL A 15 -9.49 -12.74 -0.66
N SER A 16 -9.48 -13.85 0.08
CA SER A 16 -8.62 -15.02 -0.20
C SER A 16 -7.14 -14.65 -0.27
N ALA A 17 -6.69 -13.81 0.65
CA ALA A 17 -5.30 -13.38 0.67
C ALA A 17 -4.39 -14.57 1.03
N PRO A 18 -3.31 -14.80 0.27
CA PRO A 18 -2.35 -15.86 0.60
C PRO A 18 -1.63 -15.58 1.91
N ASP A 19 -1.02 -16.60 2.47
CA ASP A 19 -0.19 -16.44 3.66
C ASP A 19 0.91 -15.40 3.40
N GLY A 20 1.15 -14.55 4.39
CA GLY A 20 2.17 -13.51 4.28
C GLY A 20 1.71 -12.24 3.59
N VAL A 21 0.46 -12.23 3.11
CA VAL A 21 -0.11 -11.04 2.47
C VAL A 21 -1.03 -10.34 3.46
N ASP A 22 -0.84 -9.02 3.59
CA ASP A 22 -1.68 -8.15 4.41
C ASP A 22 -2.45 -7.19 3.53
N ALA A 23 -3.31 -6.40 4.14
CA ALA A 23 -4.06 -5.39 3.41
C ALA A 23 -4.25 -4.13 4.23
N MET A 24 -4.36 -3.00 3.53
CA MET A 24 -4.90 -1.77 4.08
C MET A 24 -6.31 -1.63 3.53
N VAL A 25 -7.26 -1.25 4.37
CA VAL A 25 -8.67 -1.21 4.02
C VAL A 25 -9.24 0.19 4.19
N LEU A 26 -9.95 0.64 3.17
CA LEU A 26 -10.62 1.93 3.16
C LEU A 26 -12.05 1.72 3.63
N ARG A 27 -12.39 2.26 4.80
CA ARG A 27 -13.71 2.07 5.41
C ARG A 27 -14.34 3.40 5.82
N ASP A 28 -15.66 3.40 5.83
CA ASP A 28 -16.43 4.48 6.42
C ASP A 28 -16.73 4.15 7.89
N ASN A 29 -17.32 5.11 8.61
CA ASN A 29 -17.69 4.97 10.02
C ASN A 29 -18.63 3.81 10.30
N ASP A 30 -19.49 3.49 9.34
CA ASP A 30 -20.45 2.40 9.48
C ASP A 30 -19.86 1.03 9.14
N GLY A 31 -18.57 0.99 8.81
CA GLY A 31 -17.90 -0.26 8.46
C GLY A 31 -17.95 -0.60 6.98
N SER A 32 -18.61 0.22 6.16
CA SER A 32 -18.63 -0.01 4.71
C SER A 32 -17.22 0.04 4.13
N VAL A 33 -16.89 -0.92 3.26
CA VAL A 33 -15.57 -1.00 2.63
C VAL A 33 -15.65 -0.40 1.24
N PHE A 34 -14.80 0.59 0.98
CA PHE A 34 -14.73 1.26 -0.32
C PHE A 34 -13.48 0.91 -1.11
N GLY A 35 -12.62 0.08 -0.56
CA GLY A 35 -11.43 -0.34 -1.27
C GLY A 35 -10.40 -0.97 -0.35
N HIS A 36 -9.35 -1.50 -0.98
CA HIS A 36 -8.24 -2.09 -0.24
C HIS A 36 -7.01 -2.17 -1.12
N ALA A 37 -5.86 -2.31 -0.47
CA ALA A 37 -4.61 -2.60 -1.16
C ALA A 37 -3.98 -3.80 -0.49
N LEU A 38 -3.62 -4.79 -1.28
CA LEU A 38 -2.90 -5.97 -0.79
C LEU A 38 -1.41 -5.72 -0.91
N PHE A 39 -0.65 -6.16 0.08
CA PHE A 39 0.79 -5.97 0.09
C PHE A 39 1.47 -7.08 0.89
N ARG A 40 2.77 -7.18 0.72
CA ARG A 40 3.58 -8.11 1.53
C ARG A 40 4.96 -7.53 1.77
N MET A 41 5.60 -8.00 2.83
CA MET A 41 7.01 -7.70 3.08
C MET A 41 7.86 -8.75 2.40
N SER A 42 8.92 -8.32 1.74
CA SER A 42 9.87 -9.21 1.09
C SER A 42 11.27 -8.70 1.42
N GLY A 43 11.90 -9.26 2.45
CA GLY A 43 13.16 -8.75 2.94
C GLY A 43 12.98 -7.33 3.48
N ASP A 44 13.76 -6.39 2.97
CA ASP A 44 13.67 -4.98 3.36
C ASP A 44 12.78 -4.16 2.41
N ARG A 45 11.92 -4.85 1.67
CA ARG A 45 11.05 -4.23 0.67
C ARG A 45 9.59 -4.49 1.01
N VAL A 46 8.75 -3.44 0.89
CA VAL A 46 7.30 -3.61 0.96
C VAL A 46 6.78 -3.60 -0.47
N GLU A 47 6.02 -4.62 -0.82
CA GLU A 47 5.54 -4.80 -2.18
C GLU A 47 4.03 -4.63 -2.24
N VAL A 48 3.57 -3.65 -3.03
CA VAL A 48 2.15 -3.44 -3.30
C VAL A 48 1.75 -4.46 -4.36
N LEU A 49 0.83 -5.34 -4.02
CA LEU A 49 0.39 -6.42 -4.93
C LEU A 49 -0.81 -6.01 -5.77
N SER A 50 -1.76 -5.30 -5.17
CA SER A 50 -2.94 -4.84 -5.90
C SER A 50 -3.59 -3.68 -5.16
N VAL A 51 -4.29 -2.84 -5.90
CA VAL A 51 -5.10 -1.75 -5.34
C VAL A 51 -6.46 -1.83 -6.00
N HIS A 52 -7.50 -1.89 -5.19
CA HIS A 52 -8.87 -1.98 -5.68
C HIS A 52 -9.74 -1.02 -4.87
N THR A 53 -10.37 -0.07 -5.52
CA THR A 53 -11.21 0.89 -4.82
C THR A 53 -12.33 1.41 -5.72
N ASP A 54 -13.50 1.63 -5.12
CA ASP A 54 -14.63 2.29 -5.77
C ASP A 54 -14.43 3.80 -5.83
N LEU A 55 -13.42 4.32 -5.13
CA LEU A 55 -13.11 5.73 -5.08
C LEU A 55 -11.72 5.96 -5.65
N PRO A 56 -11.60 6.17 -6.98
CA PRO A 56 -10.27 6.26 -7.62
C PRO A 56 -9.35 7.29 -6.99
N MET A 57 -9.91 8.37 -6.46
CA MET A 57 -9.11 9.41 -5.80
C MET A 57 -8.42 8.91 -4.53
N MET A 58 -8.87 7.78 -3.99
CA MET A 58 -8.31 7.22 -2.76
C MET A 58 -7.22 6.18 -3.03
N ALA A 59 -6.97 5.84 -4.29
CA ALA A 59 -5.97 4.82 -4.62
C ALA A 59 -4.58 5.23 -4.13
N GLU A 60 -4.20 6.49 -4.33
CA GLU A 60 -2.92 7.00 -3.84
C GLU A 60 -2.81 6.90 -2.32
N GLY A 61 -3.91 7.23 -1.63
CA GLY A 61 -3.94 7.13 -0.17
C GLY A 61 -3.70 5.71 0.31
N LEU A 62 -4.28 4.73 -0.39
CA LEU A 62 -4.07 3.32 -0.07
C LEU A 62 -2.60 2.92 -0.26
N VAL A 63 -1.97 3.34 -1.36
CA VAL A 63 -0.56 3.05 -1.59
C VAL A 63 0.31 3.71 -0.53
N ARG A 64 0.03 4.98 -0.20
CA ARG A 64 0.78 5.68 0.85
C ARG A 64 0.68 4.96 2.19
N ALA A 65 -0.51 4.44 2.52
CA ALA A 65 -0.70 3.70 3.76
C ALA A 65 0.11 2.40 3.76
N VAL A 66 0.18 1.71 2.62
CA VAL A 66 1.02 0.51 2.50
C VAL A 66 2.49 0.86 2.71
N LEU A 67 2.95 1.93 2.07
CA LEU A 67 4.36 2.34 2.20
C LEU A 67 4.68 2.73 3.63
N ASN A 68 3.77 3.44 4.30
CA ASN A 68 3.97 3.82 5.69
C ASN A 68 4.06 2.58 6.60
N THR A 69 3.17 1.61 6.38
CA THR A 69 3.20 0.36 7.14
C THR A 69 4.51 -0.38 6.92
N GLY A 70 4.98 -0.45 5.67
CA GLY A 70 6.25 -1.08 5.35
C GLY A 70 7.41 -0.38 6.04
N ASP A 71 7.42 0.95 6.03
CA ASP A 71 8.45 1.72 6.70
C ASP A 71 8.47 1.44 8.21
N CYS A 72 7.29 1.36 8.82
CA CYS A 72 7.17 1.01 10.25
C CYS A 72 7.73 -0.38 10.55
N ARG A 73 7.68 -1.28 9.58
CA ARG A 73 8.16 -2.65 9.74
C ARG A 73 9.62 -2.83 9.31
N GLY A 74 10.30 -1.74 8.98
CA GLY A 74 11.72 -1.80 8.63
C GLY A 74 12.04 -1.89 7.16
N ALA A 75 11.05 -1.75 6.28
CA ALA A 75 11.32 -1.71 4.85
C ALA A 75 12.09 -0.44 4.50
N VAL A 76 12.97 -0.52 3.52
CA VAL A 76 13.70 0.64 3.01
C VAL A 76 13.28 0.99 1.58
N THR A 77 12.58 0.09 0.91
CA THR A 77 12.13 0.28 -0.47
C THR A 77 10.67 -0.11 -0.61
N GLY A 78 9.91 0.69 -1.38
CA GLY A 78 8.58 0.32 -1.83
C GLY A 78 8.67 -0.18 -3.26
N PHE A 79 7.86 -1.18 -3.60
CA PHE A 79 7.89 -1.77 -4.94
C PHE A 79 6.48 -2.12 -5.40
N CYS A 80 6.23 -2.00 -6.71
CA CYS A 80 4.98 -2.41 -7.30
C CYS A 80 5.21 -2.85 -8.74
N ALA A 81 4.72 -4.04 -9.10
CA ALA A 81 4.87 -4.59 -10.43
C ALA A 81 3.67 -4.34 -11.34
N ASP A 82 2.61 -3.70 -10.83
CA ASP A 82 1.36 -3.52 -11.58
C ASP A 82 1.47 -2.35 -12.56
N GLU A 83 1.58 -2.66 -13.85
CA GLU A 83 1.68 -1.65 -14.89
C GLU A 83 0.45 -0.75 -14.99
N ASP A 84 -0.71 -1.25 -14.59
CA ASP A 84 -1.92 -0.43 -14.63
C ASP A 84 -1.85 0.73 -13.65
N LEU A 85 -0.99 0.63 -12.65
CA LEU A 85 -0.78 1.68 -11.65
C LEU A 85 0.35 2.64 -12.04
N ALA A 86 1.02 2.43 -13.16
CA ALA A 86 2.19 3.21 -13.54
C ALA A 86 1.97 4.73 -13.49
N PRO A 87 0.87 5.29 -14.00
CA PRO A 87 0.69 6.75 -13.93
C PRO A 87 0.65 7.26 -12.49
N MET A 88 -0.03 6.53 -11.59
CA MET A 88 -0.09 6.90 -10.19
C MET A 88 1.26 6.73 -9.51
N LEU A 89 1.97 5.63 -9.82
CA LEU A 89 3.28 5.38 -9.23
C LEU A 89 4.27 6.48 -9.59
N ARG A 90 4.20 6.98 -10.82
CA ARG A 90 5.06 8.09 -11.23
C ARG A 90 4.73 9.38 -10.48
N ARG A 91 3.46 9.64 -10.23
CA ARG A 91 3.08 10.80 -9.41
C ARG A 91 3.62 10.68 -7.99
N LEU A 92 3.77 9.45 -7.50
CA LEU A 92 4.34 9.18 -6.18
C LEU A 92 5.87 9.07 -6.23
N GLU A 93 6.47 9.41 -7.38
CA GLU A 93 7.91 9.44 -7.58
C GLU A 93 8.58 8.07 -7.58
N PHE A 94 7.81 7.01 -7.85
CA PHE A 94 8.40 5.72 -8.15
C PHE A 94 9.15 5.81 -9.47
N GLU A 95 10.25 5.07 -9.57
CA GLU A 95 11.05 5.01 -10.79
C GLU A 95 11.04 3.59 -11.34
N PRO A 96 11.18 3.44 -12.67
CA PRO A 96 11.26 2.11 -13.25
C PRO A 96 12.40 1.30 -12.63
N ALA A 97 12.12 0.04 -12.34
CA ALA A 97 13.08 -0.86 -11.75
C ALA A 97 12.85 -2.24 -12.35
N GLU A 98 13.77 -3.16 -12.11
CA GLU A 98 13.63 -4.50 -12.66
C GLU A 98 12.33 -5.14 -12.14
N GLY A 99 11.47 -5.52 -13.07
CA GLY A 99 10.21 -6.17 -12.76
C GLY A 99 9.07 -5.24 -12.39
N GLY A 100 9.29 -3.92 -12.37
CA GLY A 100 8.22 -2.98 -12.00
C GLY A 100 8.72 -1.59 -11.70
N TYR A 101 8.28 -1.05 -10.56
CA TYR A 101 8.58 0.32 -10.12
C TYR A 101 8.98 0.31 -8.65
N ALA A 102 9.95 1.13 -8.28
CA ALA A 102 10.45 1.18 -6.91
C ALA A 102 10.63 2.62 -6.44
N VAL A 103 10.54 2.81 -5.12
CA VAL A 103 10.78 4.11 -4.50
C VAL A 103 11.54 3.90 -3.20
N SER A 104 12.47 4.80 -2.90
CA SER A 104 13.16 4.81 -1.61
C SER A 104 12.21 5.36 -0.55
N LEU A 105 11.95 4.58 0.50
CA LEU A 105 11.04 5.04 1.57
C LEU A 105 11.65 6.18 2.35
N GLU A 106 12.97 6.21 2.50
CA GLU A 106 13.64 7.33 3.15
C GLU A 106 13.36 8.63 2.41
N GLN A 107 13.48 8.62 1.09
CA GLN A 107 13.21 9.82 0.29
C GLN A 107 11.73 10.14 0.24
N PHE A 108 10.88 9.12 0.14
CA PHE A 108 9.43 9.31 0.06
C PHE A 108 8.89 10.02 1.30
N PHE A 109 9.39 9.66 2.47
CA PHE A 109 8.95 10.23 3.74
C PHE A 109 9.91 11.28 4.30
N ARG A 110 10.77 11.83 3.46
CA ARG A 110 11.72 12.84 3.90
C ARG A 110 11.00 14.03 4.52
N GLY A 111 11.44 14.42 5.72
CA GLY A 111 10.87 15.55 6.42
C GLY A 111 9.59 15.24 7.17
N GLU A 112 9.05 14.04 7.04
CA GLU A 112 7.85 13.62 7.75
C GLU A 112 8.24 12.82 8.99
N CYS A 113 7.51 13.03 10.07
CA CYS A 113 7.70 12.27 11.30
C CYS A 113 6.55 11.30 11.45
N HIS A 114 6.80 10.02 11.24
CA HIS A 114 5.78 8.99 11.30
C HIS A 114 6.41 7.70 11.81
N CYS A 115 5.68 6.87 12.50
CA CYS A 115 6.11 5.56 12.97
C CYS A 115 7.42 5.54 13.75
N LYS A 116 7.79 6.62 14.34
CA LYS A 116 9.07 6.67 15.04
C LYS A 116 8.89 6.68 16.53
#